data_c42915fe8d7660217b4b913bd9d38a13
#
_entry.id   c42915fe8d7660217b4b913bd9d38a13
#
_cell.length_a   1.000
_cell.length_b   1.000
_cell.length_c   1.000
_cell.angle_alpha   90.00
_cell.angle_beta   90.00
_cell.angle_gamma   90.00
#
_symmetry.space_group_name_H-M   'P 1'
#
loop_
_entity.id
_entity.type
_entity.pdbx_description
1 polymer ?
#
loop_
_entity_poly.entity_id
_entity_poly.type
_entity_poly.pdbx_seq_one_letter_code
_entity_poly.pdbx_strand_id
1 'polypeptide(L)'
;MTNKQINTFFSLSLAGILALVFSTGIKESTAAAFRIEGHNMIVDQAGRILTIDKPFKRIISLYGAHTENLFNLGLDNEIIGVSRHETYPPQALQKSVFSYREDPEKFLAVRPDLVIIRPMIDRGYPQFVSMLEKNGIKVISLQPGNIEDMYTYWEILGILSGKQQQALKMVSRFKAAVSDFKSLTDAQAAKKRVYFEAIHNKMKTFTPDSMAIFALETAGGINIATDAEPVRNTNIAYYGKERILSRSREIDVYLAQSGAMNKPTVKLITNEPGFKTIKAVADRQIYTIDEQIVSRPTMRLLDGIYQIGTILYPEDFNEKSLEILNGAKNPLWNE
;
A
#
# COMPACT_ATOMS: atom_id res chain seq x y z
N MET A 1 -87.78 -0.61 -41.37
CA MET A 1 -87.72 -1.48 -40.19
C MET A 1 -86.34 -2.04 -40.03
N THR A 2 -85.74 -1.85 -38.85
CA THR A 2 -84.51 -2.46 -38.29
C THR A 2 -83.18 -2.03 -38.84
N ASN A 3 -82.56 -1.16 -38.04
CA ASN A 3 -81.15 -0.80 -38.00
C ASN A 3 -80.24 -1.99 -37.76
N LYS A 4 -79.12 -1.99 -38.46
CA LYS A 4 -77.92 -2.75 -38.03
C LYS A 4 -76.75 -1.81 -37.94
N GLN A 5 -76.29 -1.56 -36.70
CA GLN A 5 -75.07 -0.84 -36.40
C GLN A 5 -73.87 -1.74 -36.70
N ILE A 6 -72.90 -1.15 -37.36
CA ILE A 6 -71.58 -1.76 -37.58
C ILE A 6 -70.61 -1.14 -36.55
N ASN A 7 -70.14 -1.97 -35.62
CA ASN A 7 -69.07 -1.62 -34.72
C ASN A 7 -67.71 -1.86 -35.37
N THR A 8 -66.95 -0.79 -35.56
CA THR A 8 -65.56 -0.82 -36.01
C THR A 8 -64.63 -0.92 -34.78
N PHE A 9 -63.95 -2.02 -34.65
CA PHE A 9 -62.89 -2.20 -33.64
C PHE A 9 -61.60 -1.57 -34.16
N PHE A 10 -61.13 -0.51 -33.44
CA PHE A 10 -59.74 -0.01 -33.55
C PHE A 10 -58.84 -0.87 -32.68
N SER A 11 -57.92 -1.59 -33.27
CA SER A 11 -56.83 -2.24 -32.57
C SER A 11 -55.65 -1.29 -32.46
N LEU A 12 -55.36 -0.79 -31.25
CA LEU A 12 -54.11 -0.13 -30.96
C LEU A 12 -53.00 -1.19 -30.74
N SER A 13 -52.05 -1.22 -31.65
CA SER A 13 -50.81 -1.95 -31.44
C SER A 13 -49.89 -1.15 -30.54
N LEU A 14 -49.67 -1.66 -29.34
CA LEU A 14 -48.71 -1.10 -28.36
C LEU A 14 -47.30 -1.61 -28.75
N ALA A 15 -46.53 -0.74 -29.41
CA ALA A 15 -45.12 -1.04 -29.68
C ALA A 15 -44.32 -0.84 -28.38
N GLY A 16 -43.92 -1.94 -27.76
CA GLY A 16 -43.05 -1.93 -26.57
C GLY A 16 -41.65 -1.50 -26.97
N ILE A 17 -41.24 -0.30 -26.52
CA ILE A 17 -39.83 0.15 -26.57
C ILE A 17 -39.10 -0.57 -25.44
N LEU A 18 -38.34 -1.60 -25.81
CA LEU A 18 -37.40 -2.27 -24.91
C LEU A 18 -36.18 -1.36 -24.72
N ALA A 19 -36.18 -0.55 -23.68
CA ALA A 19 -35.00 0.24 -23.28
C ALA A 19 -33.93 -0.72 -22.74
N LEU A 20 -32.90 -1.02 -23.54
CA LEU A 20 -31.67 -1.65 -23.08
C LEU A 20 -30.94 -0.65 -22.18
N VAL A 21 -31.11 -0.82 -20.88
CA VAL A 21 -30.27 -0.15 -19.89
C VAL A 21 -28.88 -0.81 -19.95
N PHE A 22 -27.96 -0.22 -20.71
CA PHE A 22 -26.55 -0.51 -20.56
C PHE A 22 -26.12 -0.04 -19.17
N SER A 23 -26.10 -0.95 -18.22
CA SER A 23 -25.39 -0.75 -16.97
C SER A 23 -23.90 -0.67 -17.30
N THR A 24 -23.42 0.54 -17.59
CA THR A 24 -22.00 0.83 -17.49
C THR A 24 -21.66 0.70 -16.01
N GLY A 25 -21.06 -0.43 -15.65
CA GLY A 25 -20.45 -0.62 -14.34
C GLY A 25 -19.38 0.46 -14.15
N ILE A 26 -19.81 1.60 -13.60
CA ILE A 26 -18.90 2.55 -12.99
C ILE A 26 -18.26 1.76 -11.86
N LYS A 27 -16.99 1.34 -12.03
CA LYS A 27 -16.16 0.96 -10.90
C LYS A 27 -16.23 2.18 -9.97
N GLU A 28 -16.98 2.07 -8.89
CA GLU A 28 -16.83 3.00 -7.79
C GLU A 28 -15.36 2.96 -7.42
N SER A 29 -14.65 3.99 -7.80
CA SER A 29 -13.37 4.32 -7.21
C SER A 29 -13.67 4.42 -5.71
N THR A 30 -13.27 3.42 -4.93
CA THR A 30 -13.35 3.50 -3.47
C THR A 30 -12.59 4.76 -3.10
N ALA A 31 -13.34 5.81 -2.73
CA ALA A 31 -12.76 7.06 -2.26
C ALA A 31 -11.72 6.70 -1.19
N ALA A 32 -10.57 7.37 -1.23
CA ALA A 32 -9.53 7.17 -0.23
C ALA A 32 -10.18 7.20 1.16
N ALA A 33 -9.87 6.19 1.97
CA ALA A 33 -10.48 6.05 3.29
C ALA A 33 -10.07 7.18 4.26
N PHE A 34 -9.20 8.09 3.83
CA PHE A 34 -8.79 9.35 4.47
C PHE A 34 -8.60 10.41 3.37
N ARG A 35 -8.76 11.69 3.72
CA ARG A 35 -8.67 12.78 2.74
C ARG A 35 -8.33 14.12 3.38
N ILE A 36 -7.87 15.04 2.56
CA ILE A 36 -7.67 16.45 2.91
C ILE A 36 -8.92 17.22 2.49
N GLU A 37 -9.50 18.02 3.41
CA GLU A 37 -10.61 18.90 3.15
C GLU A 37 -10.16 20.36 3.37
N GLY A 38 -10.08 21.14 2.29
CA GLY A 38 -9.56 22.51 2.36
C GLY A 38 -8.06 22.56 2.62
N HIS A 39 -7.58 23.58 3.35
CA HIS A 39 -6.15 23.80 3.55
C HIS A 39 -5.56 23.08 4.77
N ASN A 40 -6.36 22.84 5.81
CA ASN A 40 -5.89 22.39 7.11
C ASN A 40 -6.83 21.41 7.82
N MET A 41 -7.79 20.85 7.11
CA MET A 41 -8.73 19.87 7.67
C MET A 41 -8.49 18.51 7.06
N ILE A 42 -8.37 17.49 7.91
CA ILE A 42 -8.11 16.11 7.52
C ILE A 42 -9.23 15.22 8.08
N VAL A 43 -9.76 14.35 7.23
CA VAL A 43 -10.63 13.25 7.66
C VAL A 43 -9.79 11.97 7.63
N ASP A 44 -9.70 11.28 8.77
CA ASP A 44 -8.93 10.04 8.90
C ASP A 44 -9.75 8.79 8.57
N GLN A 45 -9.11 7.61 8.60
CA GLN A 45 -9.78 6.34 8.28
C GLN A 45 -10.82 5.88 9.31
N ALA A 46 -10.89 6.51 10.47
CA ALA A 46 -11.96 6.28 11.47
C ALA A 46 -13.09 7.32 11.36
N GLY A 47 -12.99 8.25 10.39
CA GLY A 47 -13.95 9.33 10.20
C GLY A 47 -13.73 10.52 11.13
N ARG A 48 -12.62 10.59 11.88
CA ARG A 48 -12.31 11.75 12.71
C ARG A 48 -11.90 12.93 11.84
N ILE A 49 -12.42 14.10 12.18
CA ILE A 49 -12.07 15.37 11.54
C ILE A 49 -11.06 16.09 12.41
N LEU A 50 -9.87 16.33 11.89
CA LEU A 50 -8.82 17.09 12.53
C LEU A 50 -8.62 18.42 11.80
N THR A 51 -8.82 19.53 12.52
CA THR A 51 -8.43 20.87 12.04
C THR A 51 -7.03 21.17 12.59
N ILE A 52 -6.11 21.58 11.73
CA ILE A 52 -4.71 21.80 12.06
C ILE A 52 -4.42 23.28 12.07
N ASP A 53 -4.52 23.91 13.24
CA ASP A 53 -4.25 25.35 13.44
C ASP A 53 -2.76 25.65 13.49
N LYS A 54 -1.98 24.68 13.97
CA LYS A 54 -0.51 24.72 14.04
C LYS A 54 0.09 23.32 13.93
N PRO A 55 1.32 23.20 13.39
CA PRO A 55 2.01 21.91 13.31
C PRO A 55 2.20 21.26 14.68
N PHE A 56 2.05 19.94 14.72
CA PHE A 56 2.34 19.12 15.90
C PHE A 56 3.84 19.04 16.15
N LYS A 57 4.22 19.05 17.45
CA LYS A 57 5.62 19.11 17.89
C LYS A 57 6.02 17.97 18.83
N ARG A 58 5.04 17.20 19.31
CA ARG A 58 5.27 16.08 20.23
C ARG A 58 4.53 14.85 19.73
N ILE A 59 5.10 14.21 18.71
CA ILE A 59 4.45 13.15 17.93
C ILE A 59 4.90 11.78 18.45
N ILE A 60 3.95 10.90 18.74
CA ILE A 60 4.18 9.46 18.90
C ILE A 60 3.68 8.72 17.66
N SER A 61 4.56 7.96 17.04
CA SER A 61 4.29 7.16 15.84
C SER A 61 4.18 5.68 16.19
N LEU A 62 3.00 5.07 15.99
CA LEU A 62 2.78 3.66 16.32
C LEU A 62 2.83 2.72 15.09
N TYR A 63 3.58 3.13 14.07
CA TYR A 63 3.83 2.31 12.88
C TYR A 63 5.12 2.73 12.17
N GLY A 64 5.98 1.77 11.83
CA GLY A 64 7.27 2.04 11.22
C GLY A 64 7.23 2.86 9.93
N ALA A 65 6.17 2.74 9.10
CA ALA A 65 6.07 3.59 7.92
C ALA A 65 5.73 5.05 8.26
N HIS A 66 4.94 5.31 9.32
CA HIS A 66 4.73 6.68 9.81
C HIS A 66 6.05 7.28 10.29
N THR A 67 6.77 6.53 11.11
CA THR A 67 8.08 6.93 11.66
C THR A 67 9.04 7.28 10.54
N GLU A 68 9.23 6.38 9.58
CA GLU A 68 10.15 6.56 8.47
C GLU A 68 9.80 7.81 7.63
N ASN A 69 8.52 8.00 7.31
CA ASN A 69 8.08 9.14 6.52
C ASN A 69 8.22 10.47 7.27
N LEU A 70 7.98 10.50 8.58
CA LEU A 70 8.24 11.69 9.39
C LEU A 70 9.72 12.08 9.37
N PHE A 71 10.64 11.12 9.49
CA PHE A 71 12.07 11.37 9.33
C PHE A 71 12.41 11.83 7.90
N ASN A 72 11.81 11.25 6.88
CA ASN A 72 12.00 11.68 5.48
C ASN A 72 11.52 13.12 5.23
N LEU A 73 10.54 13.60 6.01
CA LEU A 73 10.11 14.99 6.00
C LEU A 73 11.02 15.94 6.79
N GLY A 74 12.09 15.41 7.41
CA GLY A 74 13.06 16.18 8.19
C GLY A 74 12.66 16.44 9.65
N LEU A 75 11.74 15.63 10.20
CA LEU A 75 11.45 15.64 11.64
C LEU A 75 12.43 14.71 12.36
N ASP A 76 12.82 15.11 13.55
CA ASP A 76 13.57 14.28 14.51
C ASP A 76 13.14 14.63 15.95
N ASN A 77 13.37 15.86 16.39
CA ASN A 77 13.05 16.31 17.75
C ASN A 77 11.55 16.25 18.05
N GLU A 78 10.71 16.43 17.03
CA GLU A 78 9.26 16.34 17.15
C GLU A 78 8.77 14.90 17.39
N ILE A 79 9.55 13.88 17.00
CA ILE A 79 9.23 12.48 17.23
C ILE A 79 9.70 12.08 18.60
N ILE A 80 8.80 12.11 19.60
CA ILE A 80 9.11 11.79 20.99
C ILE A 80 8.93 10.32 21.34
N GLY A 81 8.31 9.54 20.45
CA GLY A 81 8.09 8.12 20.66
C GLY A 81 7.74 7.37 19.39
N VAL A 82 8.11 6.10 19.37
CA VAL A 82 7.96 5.22 18.21
C VAL A 82 7.40 3.85 18.62
N SER A 83 7.01 3.04 17.64
CA SER A 83 6.51 1.68 17.88
C SER A 83 7.64 0.71 18.27
N ARG A 84 7.26 -0.45 18.85
CA ARG A 84 8.21 -1.46 19.35
C ARG A 84 9.07 -2.11 18.26
N HIS A 85 8.63 -2.11 17.00
CA HIS A 85 9.27 -2.86 15.92
C HIS A 85 9.87 -1.93 14.84
N GLU A 86 10.44 -0.80 15.29
CA GLU A 86 11.20 0.06 14.40
C GLU A 86 12.51 -0.60 13.98
N THR A 87 12.89 -0.39 12.74
CA THR A 87 14.15 -0.90 12.18
C THR A 87 14.86 0.16 11.34
N TYR A 88 14.15 1.22 10.96
CA TYR A 88 14.63 2.28 10.10
C TYR A 88 13.82 3.58 10.31
N PRO A 89 14.45 4.78 10.21
CA PRO A 89 15.89 4.98 10.06
C PRO A 89 16.65 4.70 11.38
N PRO A 90 18.00 4.68 11.38
CA PRO A 90 18.77 4.41 12.60
C PRO A 90 18.44 5.33 13.77
N GLN A 91 18.09 6.61 13.50
CA GLN A 91 17.67 7.58 14.50
C GLN A 91 16.40 7.15 15.26
N ALA A 92 15.48 6.45 14.59
CA ALA A 92 14.27 5.94 15.22
C ALA A 92 14.56 4.94 16.34
N LEU A 93 15.67 4.21 16.26
CA LEU A 93 16.09 3.22 17.27
C LEU A 93 16.52 3.87 18.59
N GLN A 94 16.77 5.17 18.60
CA GLN A 94 17.15 5.95 19.80
C GLN A 94 15.93 6.59 20.47
N LYS A 95 14.73 6.50 19.88
CA LYS A 95 13.51 7.08 20.44
C LYS A 95 12.88 6.18 21.50
N SER A 96 12.13 6.80 22.40
CA SER A 96 11.36 6.05 23.41
C SER A 96 10.32 5.14 22.72
N VAL A 97 10.22 3.91 23.21
CA VAL A 97 9.32 2.90 22.64
C VAL A 97 7.97 2.92 23.34
N PHE A 98 6.90 2.93 22.54
CA PHE A 98 5.51 2.90 22.99
C PHE A 98 4.75 1.76 22.33
N SER A 99 3.76 1.24 23.06
CA SER A 99 2.87 0.19 22.55
C SER A 99 1.42 0.46 22.97
N TYR A 100 0.50 0.37 22.05
CA TYR A 100 -0.95 0.45 22.29
C TYR A 100 -1.49 -0.68 23.19
N ARG A 101 -0.63 -1.65 23.54
CA ARG A 101 -0.93 -2.76 24.47
C ARG A 101 -0.44 -2.46 25.90
N GLU A 102 0.29 -1.40 26.09
CA GLU A 102 0.76 -0.94 27.40
C GLU A 102 -0.26 0.02 28.03
N ASP A 103 -0.03 0.35 29.30
CA ASP A 103 -0.87 1.30 30.02
C ASP A 103 -0.88 2.67 29.29
N PRO A 104 -2.04 3.22 28.95
CA PRO A 104 -2.16 4.54 28.33
C PRO A 104 -1.57 5.68 29.17
N GLU A 105 -1.45 5.53 30.49
CA GLU A 105 -0.83 6.53 31.37
C GLU A 105 0.62 6.84 30.96
N LYS A 106 1.31 5.86 30.37
CA LYS A 106 2.65 6.06 29.82
C LYS A 106 2.68 7.11 28.71
N PHE A 107 1.60 7.18 27.91
CA PHE A 107 1.44 8.22 26.89
C PHE A 107 1.12 9.57 27.52
N LEU A 108 0.23 9.60 28.52
CA LEU A 108 -0.16 10.82 29.21
C LEU A 108 1.03 11.48 29.93
N ALA A 109 1.92 10.68 30.52
CA ALA A 109 3.10 11.15 31.21
C ALA A 109 4.05 11.97 30.32
N VAL A 110 4.17 11.63 29.05
CA VAL A 110 5.04 12.35 28.09
C VAL A 110 4.30 13.44 27.31
N ARG A 111 3.01 13.63 27.52
CA ARG A 111 2.18 14.70 26.93
C ARG A 111 2.40 14.88 25.43
N PRO A 112 2.12 13.89 24.59
CA PRO A 112 2.15 14.08 23.15
C PRO A 112 1.01 15.03 22.73
N ASP A 113 1.21 15.77 21.66
CA ASP A 113 0.13 16.55 21.04
C ASP A 113 -0.53 15.76 19.90
N LEU A 114 0.15 14.73 19.35
CA LEU A 114 -0.36 13.83 18.32
C LEU A 114 0.10 12.39 18.53
N VAL A 115 -0.82 11.44 18.34
CA VAL A 115 -0.51 10.01 18.23
C VAL A 115 -1.02 9.50 16.86
N ILE A 116 -0.08 9.01 16.02
CA ILE A 116 -0.41 8.47 14.68
C ILE A 116 -0.51 6.95 14.78
N ILE A 117 -1.67 6.41 14.42
CA ILE A 117 -2.00 4.99 14.52
C ILE A 117 -2.44 4.42 13.17
N ARG A 118 -2.66 3.11 13.14
CA ARG A 118 -3.29 2.41 12.01
C ARG A 118 -4.72 1.99 12.35
N PRO A 119 -5.61 1.79 11.34
CA PRO A 119 -6.99 1.35 11.55
C PRO A 119 -7.16 0.07 12.37
N MET A 120 -6.15 -0.81 12.36
CA MET A 120 -6.19 -2.00 13.20
C MET A 120 -6.14 -1.67 14.69
N ILE A 121 -5.47 -0.57 15.07
CA ILE A 121 -5.40 -0.11 16.47
C ILE A 121 -6.74 0.50 16.87
N ASP A 122 -7.33 1.34 16.03
CA ASP A 122 -8.68 1.87 16.25
C ASP A 122 -9.69 0.76 16.55
N ARG A 123 -9.75 -0.24 15.67
CA ARG A 123 -10.72 -1.35 15.78
C ARG A 123 -10.43 -2.29 16.94
N GLY A 124 -9.17 -2.53 17.21
CA GLY A 124 -8.75 -3.51 18.22
C GLY A 124 -8.60 -2.96 19.64
N TYR A 125 -8.42 -1.64 19.78
CA TYR A 125 -8.10 -0.97 21.06
C TYR A 125 -8.86 0.35 21.23
N PRO A 126 -10.20 0.37 21.10
CA PRO A 126 -10.99 1.61 21.13
C PRO A 126 -10.90 2.33 22.49
N GLN A 127 -10.73 1.58 23.61
CA GLN A 127 -10.56 2.22 24.93
C GLN A 127 -9.24 2.98 25.02
N PHE A 128 -8.15 2.46 24.45
CA PHE A 128 -6.87 3.17 24.38
C PHE A 128 -7.02 4.50 23.63
N VAL A 129 -7.63 4.47 22.45
CA VAL A 129 -7.86 5.68 21.63
C VAL A 129 -8.73 6.67 22.38
N SER A 130 -9.87 6.24 22.95
CA SER A 130 -10.78 7.10 23.70
C SER A 130 -10.11 7.74 24.92
N MET A 131 -9.18 7.03 25.59
CA MET A 131 -8.46 7.59 26.72
C MET A 131 -7.52 8.71 26.28
N LEU A 132 -6.79 8.55 25.18
CA LEU A 132 -5.93 9.61 24.64
C LEU A 132 -6.76 10.87 24.30
N GLU A 133 -7.85 10.69 23.56
CA GLU A 133 -8.74 11.78 23.14
C GLU A 133 -9.37 12.52 24.30
N LYS A 134 -9.87 11.81 25.34
CA LYS A 134 -10.42 12.40 26.56
C LYS A 134 -9.40 13.26 27.33
N ASN A 135 -8.12 12.97 27.18
CA ASN A 135 -7.02 13.74 27.79
C ASN A 135 -6.46 14.81 26.83
N GLY A 136 -7.19 15.15 25.76
CA GLY A 136 -6.84 16.23 24.83
C GLY A 136 -5.74 15.89 23.82
N ILE A 137 -5.28 14.65 23.77
CA ILE A 137 -4.29 14.18 22.79
C ILE A 137 -5.01 13.93 21.46
N LYS A 138 -4.50 14.52 20.37
CA LYS A 138 -5.04 14.25 19.05
C LYS A 138 -4.59 12.85 18.57
N VAL A 139 -5.52 12.10 18.02
CA VAL A 139 -5.25 10.78 17.42
C VAL A 139 -5.66 10.81 15.95
N ILE A 140 -4.81 10.27 15.08
CA ILE A 140 -5.10 10.12 13.65
C ILE A 140 -4.78 8.71 13.17
N SER A 141 -5.70 8.12 12.42
CA SER A 141 -5.60 6.76 11.91
C SER A 141 -5.34 6.78 10.41
N LEU A 142 -4.16 6.35 9.98
CA LEU A 142 -3.72 6.41 8.59
C LEU A 142 -3.08 5.10 8.16
N GLN A 143 -3.52 4.55 7.04
CA GLN A 143 -2.86 3.45 6.34
C GLN A 143 -3.29 3.43 4.87
N PRO A 144 -2.45 3.89 3.92
CA PRO A 144 -2.79 3.84 2.51
C PRO A 144 -2.93 2.40 2.02
N GLY A 145 -3.90 2.16 1.16
CA GLY A 145 -4.19 0.86 0.57
C GLY A 145 -3.53 0.67 -0.80
N ASN A 146 -3.26 1.77 -1.49
CA ASN A 146 -2.69 1.81 -2.85
C ASN A 146 -1.73 3.00 -3.01
N ILE A 147 -1.16 3.15 -4.19
CA ILE A 147 -0.13 4.16 -4.46
C ILE A 147 -0.67 5.59 -4.44
N GLU A 148 -1.89 5.83 -4.89
CA GLU A 148 -2.50 7.17 -4.87
C GLU A 148 -2.82 7.59 -3.44
N ASP A 149 -3.34 6.69 -2.62
CA ASP A 149 -3.51 6.90 -1.18
C ASP A 149 -2.17 7.23 -0.50
N MET A 150 -1.07 6.61 -0.94
CA MET A 150 0.26 6.88 -0.39
C MET A 150 0.71 8.32 -0.61
N TYR A 151 0.42 8.91 -1.76
CA TYR A 151 0.74 10.32 -2.02
C TYR A 151 -0.05 11.25 -1.11
N THR A 152 -1.37 11.04 -1.03
CA THR A 152 -2.24 11.79 -0.11
C THR A 152 -1.81 11.62 1.35
N TYR A 153 -1.42 10.42 1.75
CA TYR A 153 -0.90 10.13 3.08
C TYR A 153 0.37 10.93 3.40
N TRP A 154 1.33 11.03 2.46
CA TRP A 154 2.53 11.84 2.66
C TRP A 154 2.21 13.33 2.78
N GLU A 155 1.28 13.84 1.97
CA GLU A 155 0.81 15.22 2.08
C GLU A 155 0.14 15.49 3.44
N ILE A 156 -0.68 14.55 3.93
CA ILE A 156 -1.27 14.63 5.28
C ILE A 156 -0.17 14.71 6.35
N LEU A 157 0.86 13.86 6.29
CA LEU A 157 1.98 13.94 7.23
C LEU A 157 2.70 15.29 7.14
N GLY A 158 2.82 15.86 5.95
CA GLY A 158 3.33 17.21 5.72
C GLY A 158 2.48 18.30 6.41
N ILE A 159 1.16 18.23 6.29
CA ILE A 159 0.23 19.17 6.95
C ILE A 159 0.33 19.05 8.47
N LEU A 160 0.27 17.83 9.00
CA LEU A 160 0.37 17.57 10.44
C LEU A 160 1.66 18.13 11.07
N SER A 161 2.75 18.06 10.34
CA SER A 161 4.09 18.44 10.82
C SER A 161 4.55 19.84 10.39
N GLY A 162 3.80 20.53 9.54
CA GLY A 162 4.20 21.82 8.96
C GLY A 162 5.30 21.67 7.90
N LYS A 163 5.35 20.50 7.23
CA LYS A 163 6.36 20.14 6.22
C LYS A 163 5.72 19.89 4.85
N GLN A 164 4.69 20.69 4.49
CA GLN A 164 3.93 20.50 3.25
C GLN A 164 4.80 20.54 2.00
N GLN A 165 5.75 21.50 1.94
CA GLN A 165 6.65 21.63 0.79
C GLN A 165 7.56 20.40 0.65
N GLN A 166 8.08 19.88 1.77
CA GLN A 166 8.88 18.65 1.77
C GLN A 166 8.06 17.44 1.31
N ALA A 167 6.81 17.34 1.75
CA ALA A 167 5.90 16.27 1.32
C ALA A 167 5.64 16.32 -0.19
N LEU A 168 5.35 17.50 -0.75
CA LEU A 168 5.16 17.68 -2.20
C LEU A 168 6.43 17.33 -2.99
N LYS A 169 7.61 17.75 -2.50
CA LYS A 169 8.89 17.36 -3.10
C LYS A 169 9.10 15.85 -3.03
N MET A 170 8.76 15.20 -1.90
CA MET A 170 8.86 13.75 -1.73
C MET A 170 8.00 13.01 -2.74
N VAL A 171 6.74 13.41 -2.92
CA VAL A 171 5.82 12.87 -3.94
C VAL A 171 6.39 13.06 -5.35
N SER A 172 6.85 14.27 -5.68
CA SER A 172 7.40 14.58 -7.01
C SER A 172 8.61 13.72 -7.35
N ARG A 173 9.57 13.61 -6.42
CA ARG A 173 10.78 12.79 -6.60
C ARG A 173 10.46 11.31 -6.76
N PHE A 174 9.52 10.80 -5.96
CA PHE A 174 9.08 9.43 -6.07
C PHE A 174 8.45 9.15 -7.44
N LYS A 175 7.54 10.02 -7.90
CA LYS A 175 6.88 9.90 -9.22
C LYS A 175 7.89 9.94 -10.35
N ALA A 176 8.89 10.84 -10.29
CA ALA A 176 9.97 10.91 -11.27
C ALA A 176 10.77 9.61 -11.33
N ALA A 177 11.24 9.12 -10.18
CA ALA A 177 11.98 7.86 -10.11
C ALA A 177 11.18 6.66 -10.62
N VAL A 178 9.88 6.59 -10.31
CA VAL A 178 8.97 5.55 -10.85
C VAL A 178 8.89 5.62 -12.37
N SER A 179 8.79 6.83 -12.95
CA SER A 179 8.79 7.02 -14.41
C SER A 179 10.11 6.55 -15.03
N ASP A 180 11.23 6.92 -14.41
CA ASP A 180 12.55 6.53 -14.88
C ASP A 180 12.77 5.01 -14.81
N PHE A 181 12.36 4.34 -13.71
CA PHE A 181 12.41 2.89 -13.62
C PHE A 181 11.55 2.18 -14.67
N LYS A 182 10.32 2.67 -14.92
CA LYS A 182 9.46 2.14 -15.98
C LYS A 182 10.14 2.22 -17.35
N SER A 183 10.80 3.34 -17.64
CA SER A 183 11.50 3.54 -18.91
C SER A 183 12.63 2.54 -19.15
N LEU A 184 13.25 1.98 -18.09
CA LEU A 184 14.28 0.93 -18.23
C LEU A 184 13.70 -0.39 -18.74
N THR A 185 12.42 -0.66 -18.49
CA THR A 185 11.78 -1.94 -18.78
C THR A 185 10.73 -1.89 -19.89
N ASP A 186 10.40 -0.70 -20.39
CA ASP A 186 9.40 -0.54 -21.46
C ASP A 186 9.85 -1.18 -22.79
N ALA A 187 11.16 -1.21 -23.05
CA ALA A 187 11.74 -1.81 -24.25
C ALA A 187 11.90 -3.34 -24.18
N GLN A 188 11.57 -3.97 -23.04
CA GLN A 188 11.71 -5.41 -22.88
C GLN A 188 10.74 -6.19 -23.80
N ALA A 189 11.28 -6.95 -24.73
CA ALA A 189 10.51 -7.74 -25.68
C ALA A 189 9.70 -8.89 -25.02
N ALA A 190 10.19 -9.39 -23.88
CA ALA A 190 9.55 -10.47 -23.12
C ALA A 190 9.62 -10.17 -21.60
N LYS A 191 8.50 -9.68 -21.06
CA LYS A 191 8.39 -9.42 -19.64
C LYS A 191 8.28 -10.71 -18.83
N LYS A 192 8.99 -10.79 -17.69
CA LYS A 192 8.97 -11.94 -16.78
C LYS A 192 7.64 -12.04 -16.04
N ARG A 193 7.07 -13.25 -16.03
CA ARG A 193 5.82 -13.59 -15.32
C ARG A 193 6.15 -14.05 -13.92
N VAL A 194 5.62 -13.35 -12.92
CA VAL A 194 6.03 -13.50 -11.53
C VAL A 194 4.85 -13.93 -10.66
N TYR A 195 5.05 -14.96 -9.85
CA TYR A 195 4.20 -15.19 -8.69
C TYR A 195 4.84 -14.52 -7.47
N PHE A 196 4.11 -13.57 -6.84
CA PHE A 196 4.61 -12.87 -5.68
C PHE A 196 3.87 -13.33 -4.42
N GLU A 197 4.55 -14.14 -3.62
CA GLU A 197 4.02 -14.70 -2.39
C GLU A 197 4.06 -13.71 -1.23
N ALA A 198 2.91 -13.54 -0.56
CA ALA A 198 2.79 -12.75 0.66
C ALA A 198 2.94 -13.59 1.93
N ILE A 199 2.30 -14.76 1.99
CA ILE A 199 2.32 -15.66 3.16
C ILE A 199 2.36 -17.13 2.70
N HIS A 200 3.51 -17.77 2.86
CA HIS A 200 3.77 -19.12 2.37
C HIS A 200 2.82 -20.18 2.94
N ASN A 201 2.75 -20.30 4.25
CA ASN A 201 1.95 -21.34 4.92
C ASN A 201 0.43 -21.23 4.69
N LYS A 202 -0.03 -20.19 4.01
CA LYS A 202 -1.42 -19.95 3.66
C LYS A 202 -1.63 -19.80 2.16
N MET A 203 -0.60 -19.99 1.36
CA MET A 203 -0.59 -19.85 -0.11
C MET A 203 -1.28 -18.55 -0.56
N LYS A 204 -0.89 -17.43 0.11
CA LYS A 204 -1.46 -16.10 -0.16
C LYS A 204 -0.50 -15.24 -0.98
N THR A 205 -1.09 -14.42 -1.81
CA THR A 205 -0.44 -13.39 -2.60
C THR A 205 -0.93 -12.00 -2.17
N PHE A 206 -0.69 -11.01 -2.98
CA PHE A 206 -1.11 -9.61 -2.79
C PHE A 206 -2.32 -9.27 -3.66
N THR A 207 -3.07 -8.25 -3.25
CA THR A 207 -4.08 -7.64 -4.12
C THR A 207 -3.42 -6.86 -5.25
N PRO A 208 -4.07 -6.70 -6.42
CA PRO A 208 -3.49 -5.98 -7.57
C PRO A 208 -3.06 -4.54 -7.24
N ASP A 209 -3.80 -3.83 -6.38
CA ASP A 209 -3.53 -2.43 -6.04
C ASP A 209 -2.50 -2.28 -4.91
N SER A 210 -1.91 -3.37 -4.40
CA SER A 210 -0.94 -3.32 -3.30
C SER A 210 0.39 -2.68 -3.70
N MET A 211 1.11 -2.14 -2.71
CA MET A 211 2.47 -1.61 -2.89
C MET A 211 3.42 -2.66 -3.50
N ALA A 212 3.26 -3.93 -3.11
CA ALA A 212 4.10 -5.02 -3.61
C ALA A 212 3.90 -5.26 -5.11
N ILE A 213 2.65 -5.29 -5.57
CA ILE A 213 2.35 -5.45 -7.01
C ILE A 213 2.73 -4.19 -7.78
N PHE A 214 2.48 -3.00 -7.23
CA PHE A 214 2.99 -1.76 -7.82
C PHE A 214 4.51 -1.79 -8.02
N ALA A 215 5.28 -2.23 -7.02
CA ALA A 215 6.74 -2.34 -7.13
C ALA A 215 7.15 -3.37 -8.19
N LEU A 216 6.48 -4.52 -8.23
CA LEU A 216 6.71 -5.56 -9.24
C LEU A 216 6.47 -5.04 -10.66
N GLU A 217 5.33 -4.40 -10.89
CA GLU A 217 4.94 -3.91 -12.22
C GLU A 217 5.80 -2.71 -12.68
N THR A 218 6.18 -1.84 -11.75
CA THR A 218 7.12 -0.76 -12.02
C THR A 218 8.51 -1.29 -12.41
N ALA A 219 8.93 -2.40 -11.81
CA ALA A 219 10.16 -3.11 -12.17
C ALA A 219 10.02 -3.97 -13.46
N GLY A 220 8.91 -3.85 -14.20
CA GLY A 220 8.68 -4.55 -15.47
C GLY A 220 8.19 -5.99 -15.35
N GLY A 221 7.87 -6.49 -14.15
CA GLY A 221 7.29 -7.82 -13.97
C GLY A 221 5.81 -7.87 -14.29
N ILE A 222 5.32 -9.04 -14.69
CA ILE A 222 3.89 -9.33 -14.88
C ILE A 222 3.41 -10.16 -13.69
N ASN A 223 2.47 -9.62 -12.91
CA ASN A 223 1.81 -10.40 -11.87
C ASN A 223 0.93 -11.48 -12.49
N ILE A 224 1.14 -12.75 -12.15
CA ILE A 224 0.31 -13.84 -12.64
C ILE A 224 -0.97 -14.05 -11.82
N ALA A 225 -1.03 -13.52 -10.62
CA ALA A 225 -2.12 -13.75 -9.68
C ALA A 225 -3.17 -12.61 -9.71
N THR A 226 -3.52 -12.13 -10.90
CA THR A 226 -4.46 -10.99 -11.10
C THR A 226 -5.89 -11.31 -10.68
N ASP A 227 -6.23 -12.60 -10.60
CA ASP A 227 -7.53 -13.15 -10.20
C ASP A 227 -7.59 -13.54 -8.71
N ALA A 228 -6.62 -13.10 -7.91
CA ALA A 228 -6.58 -13.39 -6.48
C ALA A 228 -7.69 -12.65 -5.71
N GLU A 229 -8.30 -13.34 -4.75
CA GLU A 229 -9.43 -12.82 -3.98
C GLU A 229 -8.97 -12.07 -2.72
N PRO A 230 -9.29 -10.78 -2.56
CA PRO A 230 -8.87 -10.00 -1.39
C PRO A 230 -9.31 -10.64 -0.07
N VAL A 231 -8.41 -10.64 0.92
CA VAL A 231 -8.72 -11.07 2.28
C VAL A 231 -9.23 -9.86 3.06
N ARG A 232 -10.54 -9.72 3.21
CA ARG A 232 -11.16 -8.55 3.85
C ARG A 232 -10.69 -7.25 3.16
N ASN A 233 -10.52 -6.17 3.92
CA ASN A 233 -9.98 -4.91 3.42
C ASN A 233 -8.45 -4.83 3.67
N THR A 234 -7.69 -5.80 3.17
CA THR A 234 -6.22 -5.84 3.30
C THR A 234 -5.56 -6.00 1.93
N ASN A 235 -4.27 -5.69 1.84
CA ASN A 235 -3.46 -5.86 0.64
C ASN A 235 -3.06 -7.33 0.38
N ILE A 236 -3.60 -8.27 1.17
CA ILE A 236 -3.34 -9.71 1.03
C ILE A 236 -4.54 -10.37 0.34
N ALA A 237 -4.27 -11.30 -0.56
CA ALA A 237 -5.28 -12.02 -1.30
C ALA A 237 -5.12 -13.54 -1.17
N TYR A 238 -6.24 -14.27 -1.19
CA TYR A 238 -6.24 -15.72 -1.33
C TYR A 238 -5.90 -16.10 -2.77
N TYR A 239 -5.01 -17.08 -2.91
CA TYR A 239 -4.73 -17.66 -4.21
C TYR A 239 -4.88 -19.18 -4.17
N GLY A 240 -4.20 -19.83 -3.24
CA GLY A 240 -4.26 -21.26 -3.04
C GLY A 240 -3.24 -22.03 -3.88
N LYS A 241 -2.90 -23.21 -3.38
CA LYS A 241 -1.89 -24.09 -3.97
C LYS A 241 -2.27 -24.58 -5.35
N GLU A 242 -3.54 -24.91 -5.55
CA GLU A 242 -4.09 -25.42 -6.79
C GLU A 242 -3.93 -24.41 -7.94
N ARG A 243 -4.22 -23.13 -7.68
CA ARG A 243 -4.04 -22.04 -8.66
C ARG A 243 -2.56 -21.82 -8.99
N ILE A 244 -1.68 -21.88 -8.00
CA ILE A 244 -0.22 -21.79 -8.23
C ILE A 244 0.23 -22.94 -9.14
N LEU A 245 -0.18 -24.16 -8.84
CA LEU A 245 0.21 -25.34 -9.62
C LEU A 245 -0.43 -25.37 -11.02
N SER A 246 -1.65 -24.90 -11.19
CA SER A 246 -2.30 -24.81 -12.51
C SER A 246 -1.55 -23.86 -13.47
N ARG A 247 -0.86 -22.85 -12.92
CA ARG A 247 -0.03 -21.90 -13.68
C ARG A 247 1.46 -22.21 -13.60
N SER A 248 1.85 -23.41 -13.17
CA SER A 248 3.23 -23.79 -12.89
C SER A 248 4.22 -23.50 -14.03
N ARG A 249 3.80 -23.69 -15.29
CA ARG A 249 4.63 -23.44 -16.48
C ARG A 249 4.75 -21.96 -16.84
N GLU A 250 3.88 -21.12 -16.31
CA GLU A 250 3.82 -19.70 -16.60
C GLU A 250 4.67 -18.85 -15.64
N ILE A 251 5.05 -19.40 -14.49
CA ILE A 251 5.82 -18.70 -13.46
C ILE A 251 7.30 -18.72 -13.84
N ASP A 252 7.81 -17.61 -14.38
CA ASP A 252 9.22 -17.45 -14.72
C ASP A 252 10.07 -17.18 -13.48
N VAL A 253 9.51 -16.42 -12.51
CA VAL A 253 10.18 -16.06 -11.24
C VAL A 253 9.20 -16.22 -10.09
N TYR A 254 9.66 -16.78 -8.98
CA TYR A 254 8.95 -16.89 -7.72
C TYR A 254 9.56 -15.91 -6.72
N LEU A 255 8.85 -14.83 -6.40
CA LEU A 255 9.22 -13.90 -5.34
C LEU A 255 8.46 -14.23 -4.07
N ALA A 256 9.12 -14.20 -2.92
CA ALA A 256 8.48 -14.38 -1.62
C ALA A 256 8.85 -13.24 -0.68
N GLN A 257 7.84 -12.54 -0.17
CA GLN A 257 8.04 -11.52 0.85
C GLN A 257 8.57 -12.14 2.14
N SER A 258 9.63 -11.57 2.71
CA SER A 258 10.19 -11.96 4.01
C SER A 258 9.98 -10.85 5.03
N GLY A 259 9.39 -11.17 6.18
CA GLY A 259 9.12 -10.19 7.23
C GLY A 259 8.39 -10.79 8.42
N ALA A 260 7.63 -9.95 9.13
CA ALA A 260 6.99 -10.34 10.39
C ALA A 260 5.96 -11.46 10.23
N MET A 261 5.22 -11.50 9.12
CA MET A 261 4.15 -12.46 8.86
C MET A 261 4.60 -13.67 8.03
N ASN A 262 5.74 -13.59 7.37
CA ASN A 262 6.25 -14.62 6.48
C ASN A 262 7.76 -14.72 6.61
N LYS A 263 8.27 -15.92 6.82
CA LYS A 263 9.70 -16.21 6.89
C LYS A 263 10.06 -17.30 5.89
N PRO A 264 9.90 -17.04 4.59
CA PRO A 264 10.17 -18.01 3.56
C PRO A 264 11.67 -18.25 3.43
N THR A 265 12.01 -19.45 3.01
CA THR A 265 13.35 -19.77 2.53
C THR A 265 13.24 -20.47 1.19
N VAL A 266 14.26 -20.35 0.34
CA VAL A 266 14.31 -21.06 -0.94
C VAL A 266 14.07 -22.56 -0.72
N LYS A 267 14.68 -23.15 0.33
CA LYS A 267 14.50 -24.56 0.70
C LYS A 267 13.05 -24.90 1.06
N LEU A 268 12.37 -24.02 1.81
CA LEU A 268 10.96 -24.23 2.19
C LEU A 268 10.08 -24.26 0.95
N ILE A 269 10.24 -23.28 0.07
CA ILE A 269 9.48 -23.18 -1.19
C ILE A 269 9.77 -24.37 -2.11
N THR A 270 11.04 -24.73 -2.31
CA THR A 270 11.44 -25.84 -3.17
C THR A 270 10.92 -27.19 -2.68
N ASN A 271 10.81 -27.37 -1.35
CA ASN A 271 10.33 -28.63 -0.74
C ASN A 271 8.81 -28.69 -0.58
N GLU A 272 8.08 -27.63 -0.90
CA GLU A 272 6.61 -27.65 -0.86
C GLU A 272 6.09 -28.71 -1.85
N PRO A 273 5.24 -29.67 -1.39
CA PRO A 273 4.73 -30.72 -2.26
C PRO A 273 4.07 -30.18 -3.53
N GLY A 274 4.52 -30.68 -4.69
CA GLY A 274 4.07 -30.25 -6.01
C GLY A 274 4.85 -29.07 -6.61
N PHE A 275 5.58 -28.26 -5.84
CA PHE A 275 6.24 -27.05 -6.36
C PHE A 275 7.41 -27.33 -7.31
N LYS A 276 7.96 -28.54 -7.32
CA LYS A 276 8.99 -28.95 -8.30
C LYS A 276 8.50 -28.87 -9.76
N THR A 277 7.19 -28.85 -9.99
CA THR A 277 6.59 -28.67 -11.31
C THR A 277 6.55 -27.22 -11.78
N ILE A 278 6.75 -26.27 -10.88
CA ILE A 278 6.78 -24.84 -11.17
C ILE A 278 8.07 -24.53 -11.91
N LYS A 279 7.96 -23.88 -13.09
CA LYS A 279 9.11 -23.50 -13.92
C LYS A 279 10.17 -22.72 -13.13
N ALA A 280 9.76 -21.69 -12.39
CA ALA A 280 10.68 -20.91 -11.56
C ALA A 280 11.43 -21.77 -10.51
N VAL A 281 10.80 -22.83 -9.98
CA VAL A 281 11.43 -23.75 -9.03
C VAL A 281 12.43 -24.66 -9.72
N ALA A 282 12.06 -25.22 -10.88
CA ALA A 282 12.94 -26.04 -11.70
C ALA A 282 14.17 -25.26 -12.19
N ASP A 283 13.97 -24.01 -12.60
CA ASP A 283 15.01 -23.11 -13.12
C ASP A 283 15.78 -22.36 -12.00
N ARG A 284 15.48 -22.65 -10.71
CA ARG A 284 16.08 -22.01 -9.54
C ARG A 284 15.91 -20.49 -9.48
N GLN A 285 14.81 -19.99 -10.05
CA GLN A 285 14.44 -18.56 -10.05
C GLN A 285 13.51 -18.26 -8.86
N ILE A 286 13.99 -18.53 -7.64
CA ILE A 286 13.27 -18.29 -6.38
C ILE A 286 14.04 -17.27 -5.57
N TYR A 287 13.39 -16.18 -5.19
CA TYR A 287 14.00 -15.09 -4.44
C TYR A 287 13.15 -14.66 -3.26
N THR A 288 13.80 -14.21 -2.20
CA THR A 288 13.15 -13.57 -1.06
C THR A 288 13.43 -12.08 -1.08
N ILE A 289 12.44 -11.27 -0.67
CA ILE A 289 12.55 -9.81 -0.64
C ILE A 289 11.97 -9.27 0.68
N ASP A 290 12.61 -8.25 1.25
CA ASP A 290 12.18 -7.67 2.53
C ASP A 290 10.81 -6.98 2.40
N GLU A 291 9.87 -7.31 3.31
CA GLU A 291 8.55 -6.67 3.37
C GLU A 291 8.63 -5.15 3.53
N GLN A 292 9.68 -4.64 4.17
CA GLN A 292 9.80 -3.22 4.47
C GLN A 292 10.01 -2.37 3.23
N ILE A 293 10.60 -2.92 2.17
CA ILE A 293 10.86 -2.22 0.92
C ILE A 293 9.84 -2.51 -0.17
N VAL A 294 8.92 -3.46 0.03
CA VAL A 294 7.89 -3.78 -0.98
C VAL A 294 6.46 -3.59 -0.48
N SER A 295 6.22 -3.60 0.84
CA SER A 295 4.86 -3.55 1.40
C SER A 295 4.58 -2.32 2.25
N ARG A 296 5.60 -1.52 2.59
CA ARG A 296 5.42 -0.28 3.35
C ARG A 296 5.26 0.93 2.43
N PRO A 297 4.34 1.85 2.75
CA PRO A 297 4.11 3.06 1.96
C PRO A 297 5.17 4.14 2.29
N THR A 298 6.41 3.91 1.89
CA THR A 298 7.58 4.78 2.17
C THR A 298 8.44 4.97 0.91
N MET A 299 9.37 5.94 0.96
CA MET A 299 10.34 6.15 -0.13
C MET A 299 11.15 4.89 -0.45
N ARG A 300 11.36 4.00 0.52
CA ARG A 300 12.08 2.73 0.31
C ARG A 300 11.34 1.74 -0.60
N LEU A 301 10.12 2.02 -1.01
CA LEU A 301 9.48 1.27 -2.08
C LEU A 301 10.30 1.33 -3.39
N LEU A 302 11.07 2.40 -3.60
CA LEU A 302 12.05 2.49 -4.70
C LEU A 302 13.18 1.47 -4.57
N ASP A 303 13.62 1.13 -3.35
CA ASP A 303 14.58 0.03 -3.13
C ASP A 303 13.98 -1.31 -3.55
N GLY A 304 12.69 -1.51 -3.26
CA GLY A 304 11.94 -2.70 -3.68
C GLY A 304 11.86 -2.81 -5.20
N ILE A 305 11.53 -1.72 -5.89
CA ILE A 305 11.51 -1.64 -7.36
C ILE A 305 12.89 -1.96 -7.93
N TYR A 306 13.95 -1.32 -7.41
CA TYR A 306 15.31 -1.56 -7.82
C TYR A 306 15.72 -3.02 -7.63
N GLN A 307 15.47 -3.61 -6.45
CA GLN A 307 15.84 -4.99 -6.15
C GLN A 307 15.07 -5.99 -7.01
N ILE A 308 13.77 -5.78 -7.21
CA ILE A 308 12.96 -6.61 -8.11
C ILE A 308 13.49 -6.50 -9.54
N GLY A 309 13.76 -5.28 -10.01
CA GLY A 309 14.31 -5.06 -11.36
C GLY A 309 15.64 -5.76 -11.57
N THR A 310 16.54 -5.68 -10.60
CA THR A 310 17.84 -6.41 -10.63
C THR A 310 17.67 -7.94 -10.69
N ILE A 311 16.61 -8.47 -10.05
CA ILE A 311 16.27 -9.90 -10.13
C ILE A 311 15.73 -10.25 -11.53
N LEU A 312 14.85 -9.44 -12.07
CA LEU A 312 14.16 -9.74 -13.34
C LEU A 312 15.03 -9.44 -14.57
N TYR A 313 15.80 -8.36 -14.52
CA TYR A 313 16.55 -7.79 -15.63
C TYR A 313 17.90 -7.25 -15.17
N PRO A 314 18.85 -8.11 -14.76
CA PRO A 314 20.11 -7.67 -14.16
C PRO A 314 20.99 -6.82 -15.09
N GLU A 315 20.82 -6.96 -16.41
CA GLU A 315 21.58 -6.19 -17.39
C GLU A 315 21.05 -4.75 -17.54
N ASP A 316 19.74 -4.53 -17.33
CA ASP A 316 19.10 -3.23 -17.45
C ASP A 316 19.14 -2.45 -16.14
N PHE A 317 19.04 -3.16 -15.01
CA PHE A 317 19.14 -2.59 -13.66
C PHE A 317 20.61 -2.55 -13.19
N ASN A 318 21.38 -1.69 -13.81
CA ASN A 318 22.80 -1.46 -13.61
C ASN A 318 23.08 -0.12 -12.89
N GLU A 319 24.22 0.50 -13.18
CA GLU A 319 24.61 1.80 -12.60
C GLU A 319 23.57 2.88 -12.78
N LYS A 320 22.92 2.97 -13.95
CA LYS A 320 21.88 3.97 -14.23
C LYS A 320 20.68 3.83 -13.29
N SER A 321 20.25 2.62 -13.02
CA SER A 321 19.14 2.39 -12.07
C SER A 321 19.53 2.73 -10.63
N LEU A 322 20.80 2.56 -10.27
CA LEU A 322 21.33 2.96 -8.97
C LEU A 322 21.42 4.50 -8.86
N GLU A 323 21.72 5.21 -9.93
CA GLU A 323 21.70 6.67 -9.97
C GLU A 323 20.26 7.21 -9.77
N ILE A 324 19.26 6.61 -10.43
CA ILE A 324 17.83 6.95 -10.22
C ILE A 324 17.47 6.80 -8.74
N LEU A 325 17.81 5.65 -8.14
CA LEU A 325 17.51 5.36 -6.74
C LEU A 325 18.17 6.39 -5.80
N ASN A 326 19.45 6.65 -5.98
CA ASN A 326 20.22 7.56 -5.13
C ASN A 326 19.76 9.01 -5.30
N GLY A 327 19.46 9.45 -6.52
CA GLY A 327 18.92 10.78 -6.81
C GLY A 327 17.59 11.03 -6.10
N ALA A 328 16.69 10.05 -6.11
CA ALA A 328 15.39 10.17 -5.45
C ALA A 328 15.48 10.20 -3.93
N LYS A 329 16.50 9.56 -3.34
CA LYS A 329 16.65 9.39 -1.88
C LYS A 329 17.51 10.46 -1.21
N ASN A 330 18.08 11.40 -1.95
CA ASN A 330 18.81 12.52 -1.34
C ASN A 330 17.93 13.24 -0.32
N PRO A 331 18.43 13.50 0.88
CA PRO A 331 17.64 14.14 1.93
C PRO A 331 17.07 15.48 1.49
N LEU A 332 15.77 15.68 1.71
CA LEU A 332 15.04 16.88 1.31
C LEU A 332 15.42 18.14 2.11
N TRP A 333 16.08 17.96 3.29
CA TRP A 333 16.49 19.04 4.17
C TRP A 333 17.87 19.62 3.84
N ASN A 334 18.57 19.07 2.85
CA ASN A 334 19.87 19.59 2.40
C ASN A 334 19.74 20.60 1.25
N GLU A 335 18.52 20.89 0.80
CA GLU A 335 18.16 21.90 -0.20
C GLU A 335 17.41 23.07 0.48
#